data_73e039a2eaadeca07a2e0d23534f7ced
#
_entry.id   73e039a2eaadeca07a2e0d23534f7ced
#
_cell.length_a   1.000
_cell.length_b   1.000
_cell.length_c   1.000
_cell.angle_alpha   90.00
_cell.angle_beta   90.00
_cell.angle_gamma   90.00
#
_symmetry.space_group_name_H-M   'P 1'
#
loop_
_entity.id
_entity.type
_entity.pdbx_description
1 polymer ?
#
loop_
_entity_poly.entity_id
_entity_poly.type
_entity_poly.pdbx_seq_one_letter_code
_entity_poly.pdbx_strand_id
1 'polypeptide(L)'
;MRDDYFRSYKMFKFIQLALLVIFAVCFFLFIFLDENLRTSVFSNKVLLTICVFLWAFMLYSVACIIMDFRLLEGHIVHDHVLKRAVYVDTLTGIPNRFSCDQIFEKYESAADISTLGCALIVIDNLNEINTTHGRSSGNIALKDFSSVVERISAHYGFVGRNNGNEFLVVIENCGSEKMDKFASELQKEIDIYNRSANYEIRIKIAKLLNESQGFKDFRQMVARLYGIAKV
;
A
#
# COMPACT_ATOMS: atom_id res chain seq x y z
N MET A 1 -3.06 0.60 -16.04
CA MET A 1 -3.40 1.79 -16.85
C MET A 1 -2.72 3.08 -16.35
N ARG A 2 -2.89 3.50 -15.05
CA ARG A 2 -2.27 4.75 -14.54
C ARG A 2 -0.74 4.65 -14.41
N ASP A 3 -0.20 3.54 -13.98
CA ASP A 3 1.26 3.31 -13.87
C ASP A 3 1.95 3.28 -15.25
N ASP A 4 1.28 2.76 -16.28
CA ASP A 4 1.76 2.78 -17.66
C ASP A 4 1.81 4.20 -18.21
N TYR A 5 0.82 5.04 -17.87
CA TYR A 5 0.81 6.45 -18.24
C TYR A 5 1.99 7.22 -17.62
N PHE A 6 2.26 7.04 -16.32
CA PHE A 6 3.39 7.67 -15.65
C PHE A 6 4.74 7.20 -16.21
N ARG A 7 4.87 5.92 -16.52
CA ARG A 7 6.08 5.36 -17.14
C ARG A 7 6.30 5.97 -18.52
N SER A 8 5.25 6.06 -19.33
CA SER A 8 5.30 6.68 -20.65
C SER A 8 5.65 8.17 -20.59
N TYR A 9 5.08 8.91 -19.62
CA TYR A 9 5.38 10.31 -19.43
C TYR A 9 6.84 10.55 -19.01
N LYS A 10 7.38 9.78 -18.06
CA LYS A 10 8.80 9.83 -17.67
C LYS A 10 9.72 9.54 -18.86
N MET A 11 9.40 8.51 -19.62
CA MET A 11 10.17 8.15 -20.81
C MET A 11 10.16 9.28 -21.85
N PHE A 12 9.00 9.91 -22.09
CA PHE A 12 8.88 11.04 -23.01
C PHE A 12 9.74 12.24 -22.56
N LYS A 13 9.70 12.60 -21.27
CA LYS A 13 10.51 13.69 -20.71
C LYS A 13 12.01 13.39 -20.77
N PHE A 14 12.41 12.12 -20.57
CA PHE A 14 13.78 11.68 -20.69
C PHE A 14 14.28 11.81 -22.15
N ILE A 15 13.46 11.42 -23.13
CA ILE A 15 13.77 11.59 -24.55
C ILE A 15 13.89 13.09 -24.91
N GLN A 16 12.98 13.93 -24.40
CA GLN A 16 13.02 15.37 -24.60
C GLN A 16 14.32 15.98 -24.05
N LEU A 17 14.74 15.57 -22.84
CA LEU A 17 16.02 16.02 -22.26
C LEU A 17 17.23 15.57 -23.09
N ALA A 18 17.25 14.31 -23.52
CA ALA A 18 18.33 13.77 -24.34
C ALA A 18 18.46 14.51 -25.66
N LEU A 19 17.34 14.77 -26.36
CA LEU A 19 17.32 15.54 -27.60
C LEU A 19 17.83 16.98 -27.39
N LEU A 20 17.45 17.62 -26.30
CA LEU A 20 17.88 18.98 -25.97
C LEU A 20 19.38 19.04 -25.70
N VAL A 21 19.93 18.05 -24.98
CA VAL A 21 21.37 17.93 -24.72
C VAL A 21 22.14 17.69 -26.05
N ILE A 22 21.66 16.77 -26.89
CA ILE A 22 22.27 16.52 -28.22
C ILE A 22 22.27 17.79 -29.06
N PHE A 23 21.14 18.52 -29.09
CA PHE A 23 21.06 19.77 -29.83
C PHE A 23 22.05 20.83 -29.30
N ALA A 24 22.16 20.96 -27.96
CA ALA A 24 23.12 21.89 -27.34
C ALA A 24 24.55 21.56 -27.70
N VAL A 25 24.95 20.28 -27.69
CA VAL A 25 26.28 19.80 -28.05
C VAL A 25 26.54 20.06 -29.55
N CYS A 26 25.61 19.71 -30.43
CA CYS A 26 25.72 19.95 -31.86
C CYS A 26 25.85 21.45 -32.17
N PHE A 27 25.06 22.30 -31.54
CA PHE A 27 25.12 23.75 -31.71
C PHE A 27 26.44 24.32 -31.22
N PHE A 28 26.95 23.82 -30.08
CA PHE A 28 28.28 24.23 -29.60
C PHE A 28 29.39 23.82 -30.60
N LEU A 29 29.41 22.57 -31.04
CA LEU A 29 30.38 22.04 -31.97
C LEU A 29 30.35 22.80 -33.32
N PHE A 30 29.14 23.12 -33.81
CA PHE A 30 28.96 23.86 -35.04
C PHE A 30 29.62 25.26 -35.01
N ILE A 31 29.45 25.98 -33.88
CA ILE A 31 30.06 27.31 -33.72
C ILE A 31 31.57 27.20 -33.50
N PHE A 32 32.05 26.20 -32.74
CA PHE A 32 33.45 26.14 -32.33
C PHE A 32 34.37 25.54 -33.41
N LEU A 33 33.89 24.59 -34.22
CA LEU A 33 34.68 23.90 -35.23
C LEU A 33 34.90 24.76 -36.52
N ASP A 34 33.96 25.65 -36.83
CA ASP A 34 34.10 26.56 -37.97
C ASP A 34 34.72 27.89 -37.51
N GLU A 35 35.95 28.13 -37.92
CA GLU A 35 36.72 29.32 -37.54
C GLU A 35 36.10 30.62 -38.09
N ASN A 36 35.53 30.58 -39.30
CA ASN A 36 34.86 31.73 -39.91
C ASN A 36 33.58 32.08 -39.18
N LEU A 37 32.82 31.07 -38.81
CA LEU A 37 31.59 31.24 -38.04
C LEU A 37 31.88 31.78 -36.63
N ARG A 38 32.89 31.21 -35.95
CA ARG A 38 33.31 31.63 -34.63
C ARG A 38 33.74 33.11 -34.62
N THR A 39 34.60 33.50 -35.54
CA THR A 39 35.07 34.91 -35.66
C THR A 39 33.92 35.85 -35.99
N SER A 40 32.99 35.44 -36.85
CA SER A 40 31.80 36.23 -37.20
C SER A 40 30.87 36.42 -36.01
N VAL A 41 30.63 35.37 -35.22
CA VAL A 41 29.78 35.44 -34.00
C VAL A 41 30.39 36.37 -32.95
N PHE A 42 31.70 36.28 -32.71
CA PHE A 42 32.36 37.12 -31.68
C PHE A 42 32.60 38.57 -32.13
N SER A 43 32.71 38.83 -33.43
CA SER A 43 32.86 40.19 -33.94
C SER A 43 31.56 40.96 -34.10
N ASN A 44 30.44 40.27 -34.32
CA ASN A 44 29.11 40.88 -34.50
C ASN A 44 28.27 40.80 -33.21
N LYS A 45 28.07 41.96 -32.57
CA LYS A 45 27.30 42.06 -31.31
C LYS A 45 25.89 41.47 -31.41
N VAL A 46 25.21 41.60 -32.55
CA VAL A 46 23.87 41.08 -32.78
C VAL A 46 23.88 39.55 -32.77
N LEU A 47 24.83 38.92 -33.51
CA LEU A 47 24.96 37.46 -33.53
C LEU A 47 25.32 36.91 -32.16
N LEU A 48 26.24 37.55 -31.45
CA LEU A 48 26.61 37.17 -30.08
C LEU A 48 25.40 37.22 -29.15
N THR A 49 24.60 38.28 -29.22
CA THR A 49 23.39 38.43 -28.40
C THR A 49 22.37 37.31 -28.69
N ILE A 50 22.16 36.97 -29.95
CA ILE A 50 21.27 35.87 -30.35
C ILE A 50 21.78 34.52 -29.78
N CYS A 51 23.08 34.24 -29.87
CA CYS A 51 23.67 33.02 -29.31
C CYS A 51 23.48 32.95 -27.77
N VAL A 52 23.67 34.06 -27.06
CA VAL A 52 23.44 34.14 -25.60
C VAL A 52 21.99 33.86 -25.26
N PHE A 53 21.02 34.44 -25.99
CA PHE A 53 19.62 34.17 -25.77
C PHE A 53 19.24 32.68 -26.04
N LEU A 54 19.80 32.08 -27.11
CA LEU A 54 19.57 30.66 -27.40
C LEU A 54 20.10 29.75 -26.27
N TRP A 55 21.32 30.05 -25.78
CA TRP A 55 21.85 29.31 -24.62
C TRP A 55 21.04 29.50 -23.36
N ALA A 56 20.64 30.72 -23.06
CA ALA A 56 19.74 30.99 -21.88
C ALA A 56 18.42 30.23 -22.00
N PHE A 57 17.82 30.19 -23.20
CA PHE A 57 16.59 29.45 -23.45
C PHE A 57 16.79 27.93 -23.29
N MET A 58 17.91 27.37 -23.77
CA MET A 58 18.22 25.95 -23.56
C MET A 58 18.39 25.61 -22.07
N LEU A 59 19.14 26.43 -21.32
CA LEU A 59 19.30 26.23 -19.86
C LEU A 59 17.97 26.33 -19.12
N TYR A 60 17.12 27.30 -19.48
CA TYR A 60 15.77 27.41 -18.93
C TYR A 60 14.92 26.17 -19.23
N SER A 61 14.98 25.64 -20.44
CA SER A 61 14.26 24.44 -20.85
C SER A 61 14.70 23.19 -20.02
N VAL A 62 16.01 23.05 -19.80
CA VAL A 62 16.55 22.00 -18.92
C VAL A 62 16.03 22.14 -17.49
N ALA A 63 16.06 23.36 -16.94
CA ALA A 63 15.54 23.63 -15.60
C ALA A 63 14.05 23.30 -15.48
N CYS A 64 13.23 23.64 -16.48
CA CYS A 64 11.81 23.27 -16.52
C CYS A 64 11.62 21.74 -16.52
N ILE A 65 12.39 21.00 -17.32
CA ILE A 65 12.29 19.54 -17.36
C ILE A 65 12.66 18.92 -15.99
N ILE A 66 13.72 19.42 -15.34
CA ILE A 66 14.13 18.96 -14.00
C ILE A 66 13.03 19.26 -12.98
N MET A 67 12.41 20.43 -13.07
CA MET A 67 11.29 20.80 -12.19
C MET A 67 10.08 19.89 -12.40
N ASP A 68 9.73 19.55 -13.65
CA ASP A 68 8.68 18.59 -13.96
C ASP A 68 8.95 17.21 -13.32
N PHE A 69 10.19 16.72 -13.34
CA PHE A 69 10.55 15.47 -12.67
C PHE A 69 10.36 15.54 -11.16
N ARG A 70 10.77 16.63 -10.50
CA ARG A 70 10.59 16.82 -9.06
C ARG A 70 9.11 16.87 -8.67
N LEU A 71 8.30 17.59 -9.44
CA LEU A 71 6.85 17.67 -9.20
C LEU A 71 6.20 16.28 -9.36
N LEU A 72 6.60 15.53 -10.38
CA LEU A 72 6.09 14.18 -10.62
C LEU A 72 6.43 13.21 -9.49
N GLU A 73 7.66 13.25 -8.97
CA GLU A 73 8.07 12.45 -7.82
C GLU A 73 7.27 12.80 -6.55
N GLY A 74 7.06 14.10 -6.31
CA GLY A 74 6.23 14.57 -5.19
C GLY A 74 4.80 14.02 -5.26
N HIS A 75 4.18 14.02 -6.44
CA HIS A 75 2.84 13.46 -6.63
C HIS A 75 2.77 11.95 -6.41
N ILE A 76 3.79 11.18 -6.83
CA ILE A 76 3.83 9.73 -6.65
C ILE A 76 3.94 9.38 -5.16
N VAL A 77 4.82 10.06 -4.42
CA VAL A 77 4.98 9.84 -2.97
C VAL A 77 3.69 10.17 -2.23
N HIS A 78 3.05 11.29 -2.56
CA HIS A 78 1.80 11.70 -1.94
C HIS A 78 0.66 10.70 -2.20
N ASP A 79 0.55 10.18 -3.41
CA ASP A 79 -0.43 9.17 -3.82
C ASP A 79 -0.24 7.84 -3.07
N HIS A 80 1.01 7.41 -2.83
CA HIS A 80 1.32 6.22 -2.03
C HIS A 80 0.98 6.41 -0.55
N VAL A 81 1.22 7.59 0.02
CA VAL A 81 0.86 7.91 1.41
C VAL A 81 -0.65 7.95 1.56
N LEU A 82 -1.36 8.60 0.63
CA LEU A 82 -2.83 8.63 0.63
C LEU A 82 -3.43 7.23 0.48
N LYS A 83 -2.92 6.39 -0.43
CA LYS A 83 -3.38 4.99 -0.57
C LYS A 83 -3.16 4.19 0.71
N ARG A 84 -1.98 4.30 1.34
CA ARG A 84 -1.75 3.65 2.64
C ARG A 84 -2.74 4.12 3.71
N ALA A 85 -2.98 5.42 3.83
CA ALA A 85 -3.92 5.96 4.81
C ALA A 85 -5.37 5.50 4.57
N VAL A 86 -5.75 5.22 3.30
CA VAL A 86 -7.09 4.72 2.95
C VAL A 86 -7.25 3.22 3.27
N TYR A 87 -6.22 2.40 3.05
CA TYR A 87 -6.33 0.94 3.09
C TYR A 87 -5.75 0.28 4.34
N VAL A 88 -4.95 0.99 5.13
CA VAL A 88 -4.21 0.45 6.27
C VAL A 88 -4.67 1.13 7.57
N ASP A 89 -4.83 0.35 8.63
CA ASP A 89 -5.07 0.86 9.98
C ASP A 89 -3.80 1.53 10.52
N THR A 90 -3.90 2.82 10.87
CA THR A 90 -2.74 3.64 11.27
C THR A 90 -2.10 3.21 12.59
N LEU A 91 -2.85 2.52 13.46
CA LEU A 91 -2.34 2.01 14.72
C LEU A 91 -1.58 0.70 14.53
N THR A 92 -2.15 -0.23 13.76
CA THR A 92 -1.71 -1.63 13.70
C THR A 92 -0.90 -1.97 12.46
N GLY A 93 -1.01 -1.18 11.39
CA GLY A 93 -0.28 -1.41 10.14
C GLY A 93 -0.90 -2.45 9.20
N ILE A 94 -1.89 -3.22 9.64
CA ILE A 94 -2.60 -4.19 8.80
C ILE A 94 -3.76 -3.54 8.03
N PRO A 95 -4.37 -4.22 7.04
CA PRO A 95 -5.57 -3.76 6.35
C PRO A 95 -6.66 -3.30 7.31
N ASN A 96 -7.24 -2.12 7.03
CA ASN A 96 -8.28 -1.52 7.86
C ASN A 96 -9.69 -1.98 7.43
N ARG A 97 -10.73 -1.41 8.06
CA ARG A 97 -12.14 -1.70 7.75
C ARG A 97 -12.48 -1.48 6.27
N PHE A 98 -11.97 -0.42 5.65
CA PHE A 98 -12.21 -0.17 4.22
C PHE A 98 -11.64 -1.30 3.34
N SER A 99 -10.48 -1.84 3.71
CA SER A 99 -9.91 -3.01 3.04
C SER A 99 -10.75 -4.28 3.27
N CYS A 100 -11.36 -4.44 4.46
CA CYS A 100 -12.32 -5.51 4.69
C CYS A 100 -13.56 -5.36 3.79
N ASP A 101 -14.08 -4.14 3.63
CA ASP A 101 -15.23 -3.86 2.74
C ASP A 101 -14.88 -4.17 1.26
N GLN A 102 -13.65 -3.91 0.82
CA GLN A 102 -13.18 -4.30 -0.53
C GLN A 102 -13.13 -5.83 -0.71
N ILE A 103 -12.82 -6.58 0.32
CA ILE A 103 -12.91 -8.04 0.30
C ILE A 103 -14.37 -8.48 0.18
N PHE A 104 -15.31 -7.79 0.82
CA PHE A 104 -16.74 -8.07 0.64
C PHE A 104 -17.16 -7.87 -0.82
N GLU A 105 -16.79 -6.76 -1.45
CA GLU A 105 -17.08 -6.48 -2.87
C GLU A 105 -16.47 -7.53 -3.80
N LYS A 106 -15.23 -7.97 -3.53
CA LYS A 106 -14.56 -9.03 -4.30
C LYS A 106 -15.39 -10.31 -4.31
N TYR A 107 -15.91 -10.73 -3.17
CA TYR A 107 -16.63 -12.01 -3.06
C TYR A 107 -18.14 -11.89 -3.36
N GLU A 108 -18.73 -10.69 -3.34
CA GLU A 108 -20.09 -10.47 -3.88
C GLU A 108 -20.17 -10.72 -5.39
N SER A 109 -19.11 -10.39 -6.12
CA SER A 109 -19.01 -10.61 -7.57
C SER A 109 -18.41 -11.97 -7.94
N ALA A 110 -17.98 -12.78 -6.97
CA ALA A 110 -17.40 -14.08 -7.22
C ALA A 110 -18.46 -15.09 -7.64
N ALA A 111 -18.16 -15.84 -8.68
CA ALA A 111 -19.07 -16.88 -9.20
C ALA A 111 -19.25 -18.06 -8.21
N ASP A 112 -18.28 -18.31 -7.35
CA ASP A 112 -18.29 -19.39 -6.36
C ASP A 112 -17.55 -18.98 -5.09
N ILE A 113 -18.24 -19.08 -3.96
CA ILE A 113 -17.70 -18.87 -2.61
C ILE A 113 -17.77 -20.13 -1.75
N SER A 114 -18.12 -21.28 -2.34
CA SER A 114 -18.37 -22.54 -1.61
C SER A 114 -17.19 -23.01 -0.76
N THR A 115 -15.98 -22.73 -1.21
CA THR A 115 -14.73 -23.14 -0.53
C THR A 115 -14.16 -22.08 0.41
N LEU A 116 -14.88 -20.98 0.67
CA LEU A 116 -14.42 -19.94 1.58
C LEU A 116 -14.57 -20.35 3.05
N GLY A 117 -13.53 -20.04 3.82
CA GLY A 117 -13.59 -20.02 5.27
C GLY A 117 -13.38 -18.61 5.82
N CYS A 118 -14.12 -18.25 6.87
CA CYS A 118 -13.96 -16.98 7.56
C CYS A 118 -13.74 -17.20 9.05
N ALA A 119 -12.90 -16.38 9.66
CA ALA A 119 -12.78 -16.29 11.11
C ALA A 119 -12.90 -14.84 11.56
N LEU A 120 -13.64 -14.62 12.64
CA LEU A 120 -13.66 -13.36 13.39
C LEU A 120 -12.92 -13.58 14.70
N ILE A 121 -11.84 -12.81 14.87
CA ILE A 121 -11.02 -12.88 16.07
C ILE A 121 -11.25 -11.60 16.86
N VAL A 122 -11.54 -11.74 18.14
CA VAL A 122 -11.80 -10.63 19.05
C VAL A 122 -10.82 -10.69 20.20
N ILE A 123 -10.14 -9.57 20.48
CA ILE A 123 -9.39 -9.42 21.73
C ILE A 123 -10.42 -9.17 22.84
N ASP A 124 -10.69 -10.20 23.62
CA ASP A 124 -11.80 -10.21 24.59
C ASP A 124 -11.55 -9.28 25.78
N ASN A 125 -10.30 -9.17 26.21
CA ASN A 125 -9.92 -8.39 27.38
C ASN A 125 -9.27 -7.04 27.11
N LEU A 126 -9.43 -6.46 25.91
CA LEU A 126 -8.82 -5.17 25.57
C LEU A 126 -9.26 -4.05 26.53
N ASN A 127 -10.52 -4.04 26.95
CA ASN A 127 -11.03 -3.05 27.92
C ASN A 127 -10.39 -3.21 29.29
N GLU A 128 -10.15 -4.44 29.74
CA GLU A 128 -9.45 -4.73 30.99
C GLU A 128 -8.01 -4.22 30.93
N ILE A 129 -7.29 -4.48 29.83
CA ILE A 129 -5.94 -3.97 29.62
C ILE A 129 -5.94 -2.42 29.66
N ASN A 130 -6.91 -1.78 28.98
CA ASN A 130 -7.02 -0.32 28.96
C ASN A 130 -7.29 0.27 30.35
N THR A 131 -8.12 -0.37 31.15
CA THR A 131 -8.49 0.15 32.48
C THR A 131 -7.42 -0.10 33.52
N THR A 132 -6.71 -1.23 33.44
CA THR A 132 -5.69 -1.63 34.42
C THR A 132 -4.33 -1.02 34.10
N HIS A 133 -3.93 -1.00 32.81
CA HIS A 133 -2.60 -0.61 32.37
C HIS A 133 -2.59 0.68 31.53
N GLY A 134 -3.76 1.29 31.28
CA GLY A 134 -3.90 2.50 30.49
C GLY A 134 -4.02 2.25 29.01
N ARG A 135 -4.57 3.25 28.27
CA ARG A 135 -4.81 3.18 26.81
C ARG A 135 -3.54 2.92 25.99
N SER A 136 -2.39 3.38 26.46
CA SER A 136 -1.11 3.13 25.77
C SER A 136 -0.81 1.64 25.71
N SER A 137 -1.04 0.92 26.81
CA SER A 137 -0.86 -0.55 26.87
C SER A 137 -1.84 -1.30 25.96
N GLY A 138 -3.10 -0.86 25.92
CA GLY A 138 -4.05 -1.43 24.96
C GLY A 138 -3.68 -1.18 23.49
N ASN A 139 -3.10 -0.03 23.17
CA ASN A 139 -2.57 0.24 21.83
C ASN A 139 -1.37 -0.65 21.50
N ILE A 140 -0.49 -0.93 22.46
CA ILE A 140 0.62 -1.88 22.30
C ILE A 140 0.07 -3.29 22.09
N ALA A 141 -0.90 -3.72 22.92
CA ALA A 141 -1.56 -5.02 22.75
C ALA A 141 -2.16 -5.21 21.35
N LEU A 142 -2.84 -4.17 20.82
CA LEU A 142 -3.37 -4.18 19.46
C LEU A 142 -2.28 -4.30 18.40
N LYS A 143 -1.16 -3.59 18.54
CA LYS A 143 -0.03 -3.68 17.60
C LYS A 143 0.62 -5.05 17.61
N ASP A 144 0.90 -5.56 18.79
CA ASP A 144 1.58 -6.84 18.97
C ASP A 144 0.70 -7.99 18.46
N PHE A 145 -0.59 -7.99 18.82
CA PHE A 145 -1.56 -8.94 18.28
C PHE A 145 -1.64 -8.87 16.75
N SER A 146 -1.69 -7.65 16.19
CA SER A 146 -1.76 -7.47 14.74
C SER A 146 -0.55 -8.04 14.03
N SER A 147 0.66 -7.85 14.57
CA SER A 147 1.89 -8.45 14.03
C SER A 147 1.84 -9.98 14.05
N VAL A 148 1.30 -10.57 15.11
CA VAL A 148 1.16 -12.03 15.23
C VAL A 148 0.17 -12.55 14.20
N VAL A 149 -1.05 -11.98 14.16
CA VAL A 149 -2.11 -12.46 13.26
C VAL A 149 -1.74 -12.24 11.80
N GLU A 150 -1.09 -11.15 11.44
CA GLU A 150 -0.62 -10.86 10.07
C GLU A 150 0.40 -11.92 9.62
N ARG A 151 1.41 -12.20 10.45
CA ARG A 151 2.46 -13.18 10.16
C ARG A 151 1.87 -14.58 9.92
N ILE A 152 0.90 -15.00 10.71
CA ILE A 152 0.24 -16.30 10.54
C ILE A 152 -0.65 -16.27 9.31
N SER A 153 -1.53 -15.26 9.19
CA SER A 153 -2.49 -15.15 8.09
C SER A 153 -1.84 -15.06 6.71
N ALA A 154 -0.58 -14.59 6.63
CA ALA A 154 0.18 -14.54 5.36
C ALA A 154 0.28 -15.90 4.66
N HIS A 155 0.18 -17.00 5.39
CA HIS A 155 0.19 -18.37 4.84
C HIS A 155 -1.20 -18.92 4.52
N TYR A 156 -2.26 -18.23 4.93
CA TYR A 156 -3.63 -18.71 4.84
C TYR A 156 -4.51 -17.86 3.94
N GLY A 157 -4.45 -16.54 4.06
CA GLY A 157 -5.30 -15.63 3.30
C GLY A 157 -5.28 -14.19 3.81
N PHE A 158 -6.39 -13.49 3.61
CA PHE A 158 -6.54 -12.10 4.01
C PHE A 158 -6.77 -11.97 5.52
N VAL A 159 -6.18 -10.93 6.11
CA VAL A 159 -6.54 -10.43 7.46
C VAL A 159 -6.69 -8.92 7.42
N GLY A 160 -7.68 -8.41 8.15
CA GLY A 160 -7.89 -6.97 8.32
C GLY A 160 -8.53 -6.65 9.67
N ARG A 161 -8.22 -5.47 10.22
CA ARG A 161 -8.85 -4.94 11.41
C ARG A 161 -10.19 -4.33 11.03
N ASN A 162 -11.28 -5.04 11.34
CA ASN A 162 -12.61 -4.63 10.93
C ASN A 162 -13.25 -3.62 11.90
N ASN A 163 -12.90 -3.71 13.19
CA ASN A 163 -13.37 -2.79 14.23
C ASN A 163 -12.34 -2.68 15.37
N GLY A 164 -12.58 -1.90 16.38
CA GLY A 164 -11.70 -1.61 17.52
C GLY A 164 -10.79 -2.75 17.98
N ASN A 165 -11.37 -3.87 18.40
CA ASN A 165 -10.69 -5.10 18.85
C ASN A 165 -11.00 -6.33 17.99
N GLU A 166 -11.62 -6.13 16.80
CA GLU A 166 -12.12 -7.20 15.92
C GLU A 166 -11.26 -7.30 14.66
N PHE A 167 -10.88 -8.53 14.33
CA PHE A 167 -10.05 -8.87 13.17
C PHE A 167 -10.77 -9.91 12.32
N LEU A 168 -10.97 -9.60 11.05
CA LEU A 168 -11.57 -10.48 10.06
C LEU A 168 -10.49 -11.21 9.28
N VAL A 169 -10.59 -12.52 9.20
CA VAL A 169 -9.74 -13.39 8.37
C VAL A 169 -10.60 -14.07 7.32
N VAL A 170 -10.13 -14.10 6.08
CA VAL A 170 -10.79 -14.79 4.95
C VAL A 170 -9.78 -15.70 4.28
N ILE A 171 -10.12 -16.98 4.17
CA ILE A 171 -9.24 -18.05 3.66
C ILE A 171 -9.92 -18.70 2.46
N GLU A 172 -9.26 -18.67 1.31
CA GLU A 172 -9.71 -19.39 0.11
C GLU A 172 -9.31 -20.87 0.17
N ASN A 173 -10.12 -21.73 -0.46
CA ASN A 173 -9.93 -23.18 -0.45
C ASN A 173 -9.71 -23.71 0.98
N CYS A 174 -10.68 -23.40 1.85
CA CYS A 174 -10.61 -23.63 3.30
C CYS A 174 -11.55 -24.73 3.73
N GLY A 175 -11.02 -25.92 3.95
CA GLY A 175 -11.71 -26.99 4.67
C GLY A 175 -11.50 -26.89 6.20
N SER A 176 -12.13 -27.79 6.96
CA SER A 176 -12.08 -27.77 8.43
C SER A 176 -10.65 -27.90 8.97
N GLU A 177 -9.85 -28.80 8.40
CA GLU A 177 -8.46 -29.00 8.80
C GLU A 177 -7.62 -27.72 8.68
N LYS A 178 -7.74 -26.99 7.56
CA LYS A 178 -7.01 -25.75 7.31
C LYS A 178 -7.42 -24.65 8.29
N MET A 179 -8.72 -24.53 8.57
CA MET A 179 -9.25 -23.57 9.54
C MET A 179 -8.82 -23.89 10.97
N ASP A 180 -8.85 -25.15 11.36
CA ASP A 180 -8.45 -25.59 12.71
C ASP A 180 -6.95 -25.44 12.91
N LYS A 181 -6.15 -25.70 11.89
CA LYS A 181 -4.71 -25.47 11.90
C LYS A 181 -4.40 -23.97 12.07
N PHE A 182 -5.05 -23.10 11.30
CA PHE A 182 -4.92 -21.65 11.44
C PHE A 182 -5.21 -21.21 12.87
N ALA A 183 -6.38 -21.61 13.42
CA ALA A 183 -6.81 -21.22 14.76
C ALA A 183 -5.84 -21.73 15.84
N SER A 184 -5.36 -22.95 15.71
CA SER A 184 -4.39 -23.59 16.62
C SER A 184 -3.04 -22.89 16.60
N GLU A 185 -2.53 -22.55 15.42
CA GLU A 185 -1.26 -21.82 15.26
C GLU A 185 -1.37 -20.41 15.87
N LEU A 186 -2.49 -19.72 15.65
CA LEU A 186 -2.71 -18.40 16.23
C LEU A 186 -2.76 -18.47 17.75
N GLN A 187 -3.53 -19.41 18.33
CA GLN A 187 -3.62 -19.56 19.78
C GLN A 187 -2.25 -19.86 20.38
N LYS A 188 -1.49 -20.78 19.79
CA LYS A 188 -0.14 -21.13 20.25
C LYS A 188 0.81 -19.93 20.26
N GLU A 189 0.77 -19.09 19.22
CA GLU A 189 1.63 -17.90 19.16
C GLU A 189 1.21 -16.83 20.20
N ILE A 190 -0.08 -16.69 20.47
CA ILE A 190 -0.57 -15.82 21.54
C ILE A 190 -0.16 -16.35 22.91
N ASP A 191 -0.23 -17.65 23.14
CA ASP A 191 0.23 -18.26 24.38
C ASP A 191 1.75 -18.05 24.60
N ILE A 192 2.55 -18.12 23.51
CA ILE A 192 3.99 -17.81 23.56
C ILE A 192 4.21 -16.33 23.90
N TYR A 193 3.49 -15.43 23.26
CA TYR A 193 3.55 -13.99 23.53
C TYR A 193 3.22 -13.71 25.01
N ASN A 194 2.15 -14.28 25.51
CA ASN A 194 1.66 -14.07 26.90
C ASN A 194 2.67 -14.49 27.98
N ARG A 195 3.55 -15.46 27.69
CA ARG A 195 4.58 -15.90 28.65
C ARG A 195 5.62 -14.81 28.99
N SER A 196 5.84 -13.87 28.09
CA SER A 196 6.85 -12.80 28.24
C SER A 196 6.23 -11.40 28.30
N ALA A 197 4.95 -11.26 28.10
CA ALA A 197 4.23 -9.99 28.09
C ALA A 197 3.94 -9.47 29.50
N ASN A 198 3.85 -8.15 29.66
CA ASN A 198 3.46 -7.50 30.92
C ASN A 198 1.96 -7.65 31.25
N TYR A 199 1.16 -8.08 30.28
CA TYR A 199 -0.28 -8.34 30.38
C TYR A 199 -0.67 -9.45 29.39
N GLU A 200 -1.65 -10.22 29.76
CA GLU A 200 -2.17 -11.31 28.94
C GLU A 200 -3.12 -10.77 27.88
N ILE A 201 -2.98 -11.22 26.63
CA ILE A 201 -3.97 -11.04 25.56
C ILE A 201 -4.84 -12.29 25.51
N ARG A 202 -6.16 -12.13 25.72
CA ARG A 202 -7.15 -13.20 25.56
C ARG A 202 -7.94 -12.98 24.29
N ILE A 203 -8.04 -14.02 23.45
CA ILE A 203 -8.74 -13.96 22.18
C ILE A 203 -9.92 -14.94 22.16
N LYS A 204 -10.98 -14.54 21.45
CA LYS A 204 -12.07 -15.42 21.02
C LYS A 204 -12.01 -15.55 19.51
N ILE A 205 -12.19 -16.77 19.00
CA ILE A 205 -12.16 -17.05 17.55
C ILE A 205 -13.51 -17.68 17.18
N ALA A 206 -14.33 -16.94 16.45
CA ALA A 206 -15.50 -17.51 15.77
C ALA A 206 -15.06 -17.96 14.37
N LYS A 207 -15.44 -19.18 13.99
CA LYS A 207 -15.08 -19.81 12.71
C LYS A 207 -16.32 -20.18 11.93
N LEU A 208 -16.28 -20.01 10.60
CA LEU A 208 -17.35 -20.41 9.70
C LEU A 208 -16.76 -20.91 8.36
N LEU A 209 -17.21 -22.09 7.94
CA LEU A 209 -16.85 -22.69 6.67
C LEU A 209 -18.08 -22.68 5.75
N ASN A 210 -17.95 -22.15 4.54
CA ASN A 210 -19.08 -22.11 3.62
C ASN A 210 -19.42 -23.50 3.04
N GLU A 211 -18.43 -24.38 2.91
CA GLU A 211 -18.65 -25.77 2.48
C GLU A 211 -19.74 -26.48 3.28
N SER A 212 -19.85 -26.20 4.60
CA SER A 212 -20.86 -26.80 5.48
C SER A 212 -22.19 -26.05 5.54
N GLN A 213 -22.24 -24.79 5.08
CA GLN A 213 -23.38 -23.89 5.23
C GLN A 213 -24.08 -23.55 3.91
N GLY A 214 -23.37 -23.57 2.79
CA GLY A 214 -23.91 -23.33 1.45
C GLY A 214 -24.40 -21.90 1.19
N PHE A 215 -23.82 -20.87 1.83
CA PHE A 215 -24.13 -19.48 1.54
C PHE A 215 -23.73 -19.14 0.10
N LYS A 216 -24.63 -18.44 -0.60
CA LYS A 216 -24.39 -17.90 -1.94
C LYS A 216 -23.93 -16.44 -1.92
N ASP A 217 -24.12 -15.78 -0.77
CA ASP A 217 -23.79 -14.39 -0.54
C ASP A 217 -22.79 -14.29 0.63
N PHE A 218 -21.66 -13.67 0.35
CA PHE A 218 -20.59 -13.50 1.33
C PHE A 218 -21.01 -12.64 2.52
N ARG A 219 -21.87 -11.62 2.33
CA ARG A 219 -22.38 -10.79 3.43
C ARG A 219 -23.22 -11.60 4.40
N GLN A 220 -24.04 -12.52 3.91
CA GLN A 220 -24.82 -13.43 4.78
C GLN A 220 -23.89 -14.34 5.60
N MET A 221 -22.84 -14.86 4.95
CA MET A 221 -21.83 -15.67 5.63
C MET A 221 -21.17 -14.88 6.78
N VAL A 222 -20.73 -13.64 6.53
CA VAL A 222 -20.11 -12.79 7.56
C VAL A 222 -21.12 -12.37 8.63
N ALA A 223 -22.35 -12.04 8.27
CA ALA A 223 -23.41 -11.74 9.27
C ALA A 223 -23.65 -12.93 10.21
N ARG A 224 -23.63 -14.15 9.70
CA ARG A 224 -23.73 -15.37 10.51
C ARG A 224 -22.51 -15.53 11.43
N LEU A 225 -21.30 -15.25 10.92
CA LEU A 225 -20.06 -15.27 11.70
C LEU A 225 -20.13 -14.33 12.91
N TYR A 226 -20.62 -13.10 12.71
CA TYR A 226 -20.87 -12.15 13.81
C TYR A 226 -21.92 -12.64 14.80
N GLY A 227 -22.94 -13.37 14.34
CA GLY A 227 -23.90 -14.02 15.20
C GLY A 227 -23.28 -15.07 16.12
N ILE A 228 -22.30 -15.83 15.62
CA ILE A 228 -21.56 -16.84 16.40
C ILE A 228 -20.63 -16.15 17.41
N ALA A 229 -19.98 -15.07 17.06
CA ALA A 229 -19.01 -14.37 17.91
C ALA A 229 -19.66 -13.65 19.12
N LYS A 230 -20.96 -13.34 19.05
CA LYS A 230 -21.69 -12.66 20.12
C LYS A 230 -22.23 -13.59 21.20
N VAL A 231 -22.20 -14.91 20.99
CA VAL A 231 -22.58 -15.94 21.94
C VAL A 231 -21.37 -16.39 22.74
#